data_f3a9eb935cc9992c284ae3378ea8e5b5
#
_entry.id   f3a9eb935cc9992c284ae3378ea8e5b5
#
_cell.length_a   1.000
_cell.length_b   1.000
_cell.length_c   1.000
_cell.angle_alpha   90.00
_cell.angle_beta   90.00
_cell.angle_gamma   90.00
#
_symmetry.space_group_name_H-M   'P 1'
#
loop_
_entity.id
_entity.type
_entity.pdbx_description
1 polymer ?
#
loop_
_entity_poly.entity_id
_entity_poly.type
_entity_poly.pdbx_seq_one_letter_code
_entity_poly.pdbx_strand_id
1 'polypeptide(L)'
;MLGTEPRYRTRHPRYPQEAMKVLLIVNPSASSVTARTRIVIQKALSADHRLEVAATSRRGHATRLAQGAANDNIDVVVVLGGDGTLNEAANGLAGTQT
;
A
#
# COMPACT_ATOMS: atom_id res chain seq x y z
N MET A 1 25.20 -11.86 -11.18
CA MET A 1 24.80 -11.77 -11.42
C MET A 1 23.58 -11.27 -11.81
N LEU A 2 23.28 -11.43 -12.70
CA LEU A 2 22.13 -10.95 -13.18
C LEU A 2 21.01 -11.64 -12.57
N GLY A 3 19.87 -11.14 -12.52
CA GLY A 3 18.70 -11.76 -11.99
C GLY A 3 18.51 -11.66 -10.49
N THR A 4 19.49 -11.12 -9.81
CA THR A 4 19.33 -10.91 -8.37
C THR A 4 18.76 -9.55 -8.04
N GLU A 5 18.64 -8.68 -9.01
CA GLU A 5 18.07 -7.37 -8.79
C GLU A 5 16.58 -7.45 -8.52
N PRO A 6 16.09 -6.78 -7.46
CA PRO A 6 14.64 -6.73 -7.19
C PRO A 6 13.88 -6.10 -8.34
N ARG A 7 12.65 -6.54 -8.55
CA ARG A 7 11.84 -6.04 -9.65
C ARG A 7 11.56 -4.55 -9.56
N TYR A 8 11.40 -4.02 -8.36
CA TYR A 8 11.12 -2.60 -8.22
C TYR A 8 12.32 -1.74 -8.62
N ARG A 9 13.46 -2.32 -8.83
CA ARG A 9 14.63 -1.59 -9.32
C ARG A 9 14.67 -1.48 -10.83
N THR A 10 13.69 -2.04 -11.52
CA THR A 10 13.58 -1.81 -12.95
C THR A 10 13.46 -0.32 -13.20
N ARG A 11 14.25 0.19 -14.10
CA ARG A 11 14.32 1.62 -14.32
C ARG A 11 13.01 2.16 -14.83
N HIS A 12 12.57 3.22 -14.22
CA HIS A 12 11.37 3.93 -14.62
C HIS A 12 11.71 5.42 -14.68
N PRO A 13 11.38 6.11 -15.79
CA PRO A 13 11.81 7.51 -15.97
C PRO A 13 11.34 8.46 -14.89
N ARG A 14 10.21 8.16 -14.24
CA ARG A 14 9.60 9.04 -13.26
C ARG A 14 9.97 8.73 -11.83
N TYR A 15 10.61 7.59 -11.57
CA TYR A 15 10.82 7.13 -10.21
C TYR A 15 12.28 6.81 -9.97
N PRO A 16 12.76 7.00 -8.74
CA PRO A 16 14.11 6.57 -8.40
C PRO A 16 14.25 5.06 -8.52
N GLN A 17 15.49 4.62 -8.55
CA GLN A 17 15.80 3.21 -8.74
C GLN A 17 15.23 2.33 -7.62
N GLU A 18 15.10 2.88 -6.42
CA GLU A 18 14.53 2.17 -5.27
C GLU A 18 13.02 2.32 -5.17
N ALA A 19 12.37 2.87 -6.19
CA ALA A 19 10.93 3.03 -6.14
C ALA A 19 10.23 1.70 -5.97
N MET A 20 9.24 1.68 -5.07
CA MET A 20 8.47 0.49 -4.75
C MET A 20 7.05 0.62 -5.27
N LYS A 21 6.38 -0.51 -5.39
CA LYS A 21 4.94 -0.53 -5.63
C LYS A 21 4.26 -0.50 -4.28
N VAL A 22 3.46 0.51 -4.04
CA VAL A 22 2.82 0.75 -2.75
C VAL A 22 1.30 0.76 -2.93
N LEU A 23 0.62 0.05 -2.06
CA LEU A 23 -0.84 0.15 -1.95
C LEU A 23 -1.18 0.90 -0.68
N LEU A 24 -1.92 1.99 -0.80
CA LEU A 24 -2.45 2.71 0.35
C LEU A 24 -3.90 2.29 0.56
N ILE A 25 -4.15 1.63 1.68
CA ILE A 25 -5.50 1.24 2.07
C ILE A 25 -6.04 2.32 3.00
N VAL A 26 -7.16 2.91 2.63
CA VAL A 26 -7.76 4.00 3.39
C VAL A 26 -9.13 3.57 3.91
N ASN A 27 -9.35 3.74 5.22
CA ASN A 27 -10.69 3.64 5.79
C ASN A 27 -11.24 5.05 5.97
N PRO A 28 -12.07 5.54 5.04
CA PRO A 28 -12.55 6.92 5.10
C PRO A 28 -13.49 7.19 6.27
N SER A 29 -14.01 6.13 6.90
CA SER A 29 -14.91 6.27 8.05
C SER A 29 -14.17 6.40 9.37
N ALA A 30 -12.86 6.15 9.39
CA ALA A 30 -12.09 6.26 10.62
C ALA A 30 -11.97 7.74 11.04
N SER A 31 -12.21 8.02 12.31
CA SER A 31 -12.20 9.38 12.80
C SER A 31 -10.83 10.06 12.71
N SER A 32 -9.77 9.26 12.69
CA SER A 32 -8.40 9.77 12.57
C SER A 32 -8.01 10.10 11.13
N VAL A 33 -8.85 9.77 10.16
CA VAL A 33 -8.52 9.98 8.75
C VAL A 33 -9.27 11.22 8.27
N THR A 34 -8.52 12.25 7.91
CA THR A 34 -9.08 13.47 7.34
C THR A 34 -8.66 13.57 5.88
N ALA A 35 -9.41 14.36 5.10
CA ALA A 35 -9.07 14.60 3.70
C ALA A 35 -7.67 15.20 3.58
N ARG A 36 -7.31 16.09 4.50
CA ARG A 36 -6.00 16.74 4.50
C ARG A 36 -4.86 15.72 4.69
N THR A 37 -4.99 14.88 5.72
CA THR A 37 -3.98 13.86 6.00
C THR A 37 -3.83 12.92 4.81
N ARG A 38 -4.95 12.52 4.23
CA ARG A 38 -4.97 11.62 3.08
C ARG A 38 -4.21 12.23 1.90
N ILE A 39 -4.47 13.49 1.59
CA ILE A 39 -3.82 14.17 0.47
C ILE A 39 -2.32 14.28 0.71
N VAL A 40 -1.91 14.65 1.93
CA VAL A 40 -0.50 14.80 2.25
C VAL A 40 0.24 13.47 2.08
N ILE A 41 -0.33 12.38 2.61
CA ILE A 41 0.28 11.06 2.51
C ILE A 41 0.34 10.58 1.07
N GLN A 42 -0.74 10.78 0.31
CA GLN A 42 -0.75 10.39 -1.10
C GLN A 42 0.34 11.12 -1.89
N LYS A 43 0.49 12.41 -1.66
CA LYS A 43 1.52 13.18 -2.35
C LYS A 43 2.91 12.71 -1.96
N ALA A 44 3.14 12.47 -0.67
CA ALA A 44 4.44 12.03 -0.21
C ALA A 44 4.83 10.68 -0.82
N LEU A 45 3.90 9.72 -0.83
CA LEU A 45 4.18 8.40 -1.36
C LEU A 45 4.32 8.39 -2.86
N SER A 46 3.47 9.13 -3.57
CA SER A 46 3.50 9.13 -5.03
C SER A 46 4.68 9.89 -5.60
N ALA A 47 5.34 10.74 -4.80
CA ALA A 47 6.51 11.47 -5.27
C ALA A 47 7.67 10.53 -5.61
N ASP A 48 7.83 9.44 -4.83
CA ASP A 48 8.98 8.55 -4.96
C ASP A 48 8.61 7.11 -5.31
N HIS A 49 7.34 6.76 -5.27
CA HIS A 49 6.90 5.37 -5.44
C HIS A 49 5.70 5.28 -6.37
N ARG A 50 5.47 4.07 -6.86
CA ARG A 50 4.28 3.79 -7.65
C ARG A 50 3.15 3.50 -6.68
N LEU A 51 2.17 4.39 -6.62
CA LEU A 51 1.13 4.34 -5.62
C LEU A 51 -0.22 3.95 -6.22
N GLU A 52 -0.86 2.96 -5.58
CA GLU A 52 -2.28 2.67 -5.78
C GLU A 52 -3.00 2.99 -4.48
N VAL A 53 -4.22 3.49 -4.58
CA VAL A 53 -5.03 3.83 -3.43
C VAL A 53 -6.34 3.06 -3.50
N ALA A 54 -6.71 2.43 -2.39
CA ALA A 54 -7.98 1.73 -2.29
C ALA A 54 -8.67 2.09 -0.99
N ALA A 55 -9.94 2.48 -1.08
CA ALA A 55 -10.73 2.81 0.08
C ALA A 55 -11.53 1.58 0.52
N THR A 56 -11.60 1.35 1.83
CA THR A 56 -12.42 0.27 2.35
C THR A 56 -13.87 0.71 2.43
N SER A 57 -14.79 -0.23 2.22
CA SER A 57 -16.21 0.06 2.25
C SER A 57 -16.96 -0.77 3.29
N ARG A 58 -16.31 -1.80 3.87
CA ARG A 58 -16.97 -2.67 4.84
C ARG A 58 -15.93 -3.46 5.62
N ARG A 59 -16.41 -4.12 6.67
CA ARG A 59 -15.57 -5.01 7.47
C ARG A 59 -15.03 -6.14 6.58
N GLY A 60 -13.78 -6.49 6.76
CA GLY A 60 -13.11 -7.52 5.98
C GLY A 60 -12.55 -7.05 4.66
N HIS A 61 -12.91 -5.85 4.21
CA HIS A 61 -12.44 -5.33 2.93
C HIS A 61 -10.93 -5.14 2.92
N ALA A 62 -10.36 -4.62 4.03
CA ALA A 62 -8.93 -4.41 4.11
C ALA A 62 -8.14 -5.72 4.01
N THR A 63 -8.67 -6.80 4.58
CA THR A 63 -8.05 -8.12 4.45
C THR A 63 -7.96 -8.54 2.98
N ARG A 64 -9.05 -8.37 2.25
CA ARG A 64 -9.08 -8.75 0.83
C ARG A 64 -8.15 -7.88 -0.01
N LEU A 65 -8.12 -6.59 0.28
CA LEU A 65 -7.21 -5.69 -0.44
C LEU A 65 -5.76 -6.07 -0.20
N ALA A 66 -5.41 -6.41 1.04
CA ALA A 66 -4.06 -6.81 1.37
C ALA A 66 -3.68 -8.14 0.71
N GLN A 67 -4.59 -9.10 0.70
CA GLN A 67 -4.36 -10.37 0.01
C GLN A 67 -4.13 -10.15 -1.49
N GLY A 68 -4.94 -9.29 -2.11
CA GLY A 68 -4.76 -8.94 -3.51
C GLY A 68 -3.41 -8.28 -3.77
N ALA A 69 -2.98 -7.41 -2.85
CA ALA A 69 -1.70 -6.75 -2.96
C ALA A 69 -0.55 -7.75 -2.97
N ALA A 70 -0.60 -8.73 -2.07
CA ALA A 70 0.43 -9.77 -2.03
C ALA A 70 0.47 -10.56 -3.34
N ASN A 71 -0.70 -10.88 -3.90
CA ASN A 71 -0.79 -11.60 -5.17
C ASN A 71 -0.30 -10.76 -6.35
N ASP A 72 -0.44 -9.46 -6.27
CA ASP A 72 -0.05 -8.54 -7.34
C ASP A 72 1.38 -8.04 -7.20
N ASN A 73 2.15 -8.61 -6.29
CA ASN A 73 3.54 -8.24 -6.06
C ASN A 73 3.71 -6.78 -5.61
N ILE A 74 2.78 -6.29 -4.85
CA ILE A 74 2.92 -5.00 -4.17
C ILE A 74 4.01 -5.16 -3.12
N ASP A 75 4.93 -4.20 -3.06
CA ASP A 75 6.06 -4.29 -2.13
C ASP A 75 5.68 -3.92 -0.71
N VAL A 76 4.83 -2.90 -0.56
CA VAL A 76 4.47 -2.38 0.75
C VAL A 76 3.00 -2.00 0.75
N VAL A 77 2.32 -2.33 1.84
CA VAL A 77 0.96 -1.86 2.09
C VAL A 77 1.02 -0.84 3.22
N VAL A 78 0.49 0.33 2.97
CA VAL A 78 0.36 1.40 3.96
C VAL A 78 -1.12 1.51 4.33
N VAL A 79 -1.40 1.59 5.61
CA VAL A 79 -2.79 1.63 6.10
C VAL A 79 -3.07 2.98 6.74
N LEU A 80 -4.15 3.59 6.32
CA LEU A 80 -4.64 4.83 6.88
C LEU A 80 -6.05 4.57 7.41
N GLY A 81 -6.14 4.37 8.72
CA GLY A 81 -7.39 4.00 9.37
C GLY A 81 -7.17 3.72 10.83
N GLY A 82 -8.12 3.06 11.47
CA GLY A 82 -8.00 2.67 12.87
C GLY A 82 -7.38 1.31 13.04
N ASP A 83 -7.33 0.85 14.30
CA ASP A 83 -6.71 -0.43 14.64
C ASP A 83 -7.38 -1.62 13.94
N GLY A 84 -8.68 -1.56 13.74
CA GLY A 84 -9.40 -2.63 13.06
C GLY A 84 -8.95 -2.79 11.61
N THR A 85 -8.78 -1.68 10.91
CA THR A 85 -8.30 -1.70 9.53
C THR A 85 -6.88 -2.25 9.46
N LEU A 86 -6.05 -1.82 10.39
CA LEU A 86 -4.66 -2.29 10.45
C LEU A 86 -4.61 -3.79 10.70
N ASN A 87 -5.41 -4.29 11.64
CA ASN A 87 -5.46 -5.72 11.94
C ASN A 87 -5.94 -6.53 10.74
N GLU A 88 -6.94 -6.04 10.03
CA GLU A 88 -7.44 -6.71 8.83
C GLU A 88 -6.37 -6.80 7.76
N ALA A 89 -5.66 -5.70 7.52
CA ALA A 89 -4.61 -5.69 6.53
C ALA A 89 -3.47 -6.64 6.93
N ALA A 90 -3.09 -6.63 8.19
CA ALA A 90 -2.04 -7.51 8.69
C ALA A 90 -2.42 -8.98 8.51
N ASN A 91 -3.69 -9.33 8.77
CA ASN A 91 -4.16 -10.69 8.56
C ASN A 91 -4.08 -11.08 7.08
N GLY A 92 -4.39 -10.17 6.18
CA GLY A 92 -4.31 -10.44 4.76
C GLY A 92 -2.88 -10.64 4.26
N LEU A 93 -1.90 -10.06 4.94
CA LEU A 93 -0.50 -10.17 4.56
C LEU A 93 0.24 -11.28 5.30
N ALA A 94 -0.38 -11.91 6.28
CA ALA A 94 0.29 -12.93 7.08
C ALA A 94 0.83 -14.05 6.19
N GLY A 95 2.10 -14.37 6.37
CA GLY A 95 2.75 -15.41 5.57
C GLY A 95 3.18 -15.00 4.18
N THR A 96 2.98 -13.72 3.81
CA THR A 96 3.40 -13.20 2.51
C THR A 96 4.69 -12.42 2.63
N GLN A 97 5.20 -11.96 1.50
CA GLN A 97 6.42 -11.16 1.45
C GLN A 97 6.16 -9.67 1.30
N THR A 98 4.91 -9.30 1.27
CA THR A 98 4.54 -7.87 1.21
C THR A 98 4.61 -7.21 2.57
#